data_90a9841195b73e344c06cdd86d9fd03c
#
_entry.id   90a9841195b73e344c06cdd86d9fd03c
#
_cell.length_a   1.000
_cell.length_b   1.000
_cell.length_c   1.000
_cell.angle_alpha   90.00
_cell.angle_beta   90.00
_cell.angle_gamma   90.00
#
_symmetry.space_group_name_H-M   'P 1'
#
loop_
_entity.id
_entity.type
_entity.pdbx_description
1 polymer ?
#
loop_
_entity_poly.entity_id
_entity_poly.type
_entity_poly.pdbx_seq_one_letter_code
_entity_poly.pdbx_strand_id
1 'polypeptide(L)'
;MEIGRIVVAIVGGCLVEVFFRLVKYKGSSANYLSVRQFISHKYRKHLNYSLFRVIPVIIMVILVVSIEQHYFKVEKPCIYALISTGVSLLFRDVWGLFFKKKKFFIERMIHIVNILLVVVSGVLIGLAGDIWDLSNFAPSNINNLLDNIWSSMAVAMLVLGYFNVTNMGESYNTAEDDNNRALIDYATRKFYEIHDSYHELIDQFCESKSCNKLLLYGILIYEDMNRPRVIRKMENAIVTFFKCELTVGIAQVKSKKPLTDTESIKLAAGILKNTRNCNTYNVAEVSKAVEAYNSGEAYPQNIIEIMNIIRCRVD
;
A
#
# COMPACT_ATOMS: atom_id res chain seq x y z
N MET A 1 -23.06 -16.82 33.08
CA MET A 1 -21.61 -16.53 33.04
C MET A 1 -21.05 -16.55 31.65
N GLU A 2 -21.38 -17.49 30.77
CA GLU A 2 -20.90 -17.51 29.37
C GLU A 2 -21.36 -16.32 28.52
N ILE A 3 -22.60 -15.86 28.68
CA ILE A 3 -23.12 -14.72 27.94
C ILE A 3 -22.27 -13.45 28.19
N GLY A 4 -21.86 -13.22 29.44
CA GLY A 4 -21.01 -12.07 29.78
C GLY A 4 -19.64 -12.08 29.08
N ARG A 5 -19.03 -13.24 28.95
CA ARG A 5 -17.76 -13.44 28.23
C ARG A 5 -17.90 -13.09 26.74
N ILE A 6 -18.94 -13.64 26.11
CA ILE A 6 -19.20 -13.35 24.69
C ILE A 6 -19.46 -11.85 24.47
N VAL A 7 -20.20 -11.22 25.40
CA VAL A 7 -20.46 -9.77 25.33
C VAL A 7 -19.17 -8.97 25.41
N VAL A 8 -18.23 -9.30 26.30
CA VAL A 8 -16.93 -8.62 26.40
C VAL A 8 -16.16 -8.74 25.08
N ALA A 9 -16.10 -9.93 24.49
CA ALA A 9 -15.42 -10.14 23.22
C ALA A 9 -16.07 -9.33 22.07
N ILE A 10 -17.39 -9.30 21.99
CA ILE A 10 -18.13 -8.51 20.99
C ILE A 10 -17.89 -7.00 21.18
N VAL A 11 -17.98 -6.52 22.42
CA VAL A 11 -17.74 -5.11 22.75
C VAL A 11 -16.31 -4.70 22.36
N GLY A 12 -15.31 -5.53 22.67
CA GLY A 12 -13.93 -5.31 22.26
C GLY A 12 -13.79 -5.16 20.73
N GLY A 13 -14.40 -6.06 19.98
CA GLY A 13 -14.43 -5.96 18.51
C GLY A 13 -15.12 -4.72 17.97
N CYS A 14 -16.24 -4.33 18.58
CA CYS A 14 -16.98 -3.11 18.23
C CYS A 14 -16.17 -1.83 18.56
N LEU A 15 -15.42 -1.79 19.66
CA LEU A 15 -14.58 -0.65 20.04
C LEU A 15 -13.46 -0.43 19.02
N VAL A 16 -12.88 -1.48 18.46
CA VAL A 16 -11.93 -1.38 17.34
C VAL A 16 -12.59 -0.71 16.13
N GLU A 17 -13.81 -1.09 15.80
CA GLU A 17 -14.53 -0.45 14.67
C GLU A 17 -14.82 1.02 14.94
N VAL A 18 -15.25 1.38 16.14
CA VAL A 18 -15.45 2.78 16.56
C VAL A 18 -14.15 3.56 16.44
N PHE A 19 -13.04 3.01 16.93
CA PHE A 19 -11.71 3.63 16.78
C PHE A 19 -11.40 3.96 15.31
N PHE A 20 -11.59 3.03 14.39
CA PHE A 20 -11.31 3.28 12.99
C PHE A 20 -12.31 4.19 12.27
N ARG A 21 -13.51 4.37 12.82
CA ARG A 21 -14.45 5.41 12.33
C ARG A 21 -14.02 6.81 12.76
N LEU A 22 -13.49 6.92 13.98
CA LEU A 22 -13.02 8.20 14.53
C LEU A 22 -11.65 8.59 13.92
N VAL A 23 -10.73 7.63 13.81
CA VAL A 23 -9.37 7.86 13.33
C VAL A 23 -9.25 7.43 11.86
N LYS A 24 -9.48 8.38 10.95
CA LYS A 24 -9.30 8.14 9.51
C LYS A 24 -7.82 8.25 9.14
N TYR A 25 -7.25 7.16 8.61
CA TYR A 25 -5.91 7.23 8.03
C TYR A 25 -5.92 8.09 6.76
N LYS A 26 -5.25 9.24 6.78
CA LYS A 26 -5.16 10.16 5.63
C LYS A 26 -4.23 9.67 4.51
N GLY A 27 -3.60 8.50 4.65
CA GLY A 27 -2.80 7.90 3.62
C GLY A 27 -3.67 7.43 2.45
N SER A 28 -3.51 8.05 1.29
CA SER A 28 -4.20 7.69 0.06
C SER A 28 -3.98 6.21 -0.28
N SER A 29 -5.08 5.47 -0.46
CA SER A 29 -5.06 4.17 -1.10
C SER A 29 -4.66 4.32 -2.57
N ALA A 30 -3.66 3.59 -2.99
CA ALA A 30 -3.39 3.04 -4.33
C ALA A 30 -3.92 3.78 -5.59
N ASN A 31 -3.86 5.07 -5.65
CA ASN A 31 -3.76 5.74 -6.93
C ASN A 31 -2.27 5.72 -7.34
N TYR A 32 -1.98 5.62 -8.64
CA TYR A 32 -0.64 5.85 -9.15
C TYR A 32 -0.06 7.07 -8.45
N LEU A 33 0.94 6.83 -7.61
CA LEU A 33 1.57 7.91 -6.86
C LEU A 33 2.19 8.85 -7.89
N SER A 34 2.01 10.14 -7.73
CA SER A 34 2.84 11.09 -8.46
C SER A 34 4.29 10.75 -8.15
N VAL A 35 5.17 10.94 -9.12
CA VAL A 35 6.60 10.61 -9.00
C VAL A 35 7.20 11.20 -7.73
N ARG A 36 6.82 12.43 -7.37
CA ARG A 36 7.23 13.11 -6.13
C ARG A 36 6.72 12.43 -4.85
N GLN A 37 5.47 11.94 -4.86
CA GLN A 37 4.90 11.23 -3.70
C GLN A 37 5.51 9.85 -3.48
N PHE A 38 6.03 9.22 -4.55
CA PHE A 38 6.61 7.90 -4.47
C PHE A 38 7.88 7.88 -3.61
N ILE A 39 8.77 8.84 -3.77
CA ILE A 39 10.08 8.84 -3.13
C ILE A 39 9.99 9.18 -1.65
N SER A 40 9.16 10.14 -1.28
CA SER A 40 8.97 10.51 0.13
C SER A 40 8.32 9.41 0.96
N HIS A 41 7.68 8.39 0.31
CA HIS A 41 6.79 7.49 1.02
C HIS A 41 6.87 6.00 0.65
N LYS A 42 7.81 5.58 -0.20
CA LYS A 42 7.80 4.25 -0.87
C LYS A 42 7.68 3.04 0.06
N TYR A 43 8.41 3.02 1.16
CA TYR A 43 8.42 1.86 2.05
C TYR A 43 7.66 2.09 3.37
N ARG A 44 7.66 3.32 3.87
CA ARG A 44 6.99 3.64 5.14
C ARG A 44 5.46 3.64 5.05
N LYS A 45 4.89 3.99 3.90
CA LYS A 45 3.42 4.14 3.76
C LYS A 45 2.65 2.84 3.90
N HIS A 46 3.10 1.78 3.22
CA HIS A 46 2.43 0.47 3.30
C HIS A 46 2.63 -0.17 4.66
N LEU A 47 3.85 -0.10 5.20
CA LEU A 47 4.14 -0.59 6.54
C LEU A 47 3.35 0.18 7.60
N ASN A 48 3.40 1.51 7.57
CA ASN A 48 2.64 2.36 8.49
C ASN A 48 1.12 2.13 8.38
N TYR A 49 0.61 1.93 7.17
CA TYR A 49 -0.80 1.60 6.97
C TYR A 49 -1.16 0.23 7.57
N SER A 50 -0.32 -0.79 7.34
CA SER A 50 -0.53 -2.12 7.92
C SER A 50 -0.40 -2.09 9.44
N LEU A 51 0.60 -1.41 9.99
CA LEU A 51 0.76 -1.22 11.43
C LEU A 51 -0.43 -0.46 12.04
N PHE A 52 -0.87 0.63 11.41
CA PHE A 52 -2.06 1.36 11.84
C PHE A 52 -3.30 0.47 11.89
N ARG A 53 -3.43 -0.50 10.99
CA ARG A 53 -4.57 -1.43 10.97
C ARG A 53 -4.46 -2.56 11.97
N VAL A 54 -3.27 -3.06 12.23
CA VAL A 54 -3.03 -4.26 13.04
C VAL A 54 -2.86 -3.92 14.52
N ILE A 55 -2.10 -2.88 14.86
CA ILE A 55 -1.78 -2.53 16.25
C ILE A 55 -3.02 -2.31 17.13
N PRO A 56 -4.03 -1.51 16.72
CA PRO A 56 -5.23 -1.32 17.56
C PRO A 56 -6.00 -2.62 17.82
N VAL A 57 -6.02 -3.52 16.83
CA VAL A 57 -6.66 -4.84 16.99
C VAL A 57 -5.87 -5.68 17.99
N ILE A 58 -4.54 -5.75 17.86
CA ILE A 58 -3.66 -6.46 18.80
C ILE A 58 -3.90 -5.98 20.23
N ILE A 59 -3.85 -4.68 20.46
CA ILE A 59 -4.04 -4.09 21.80
C ILE A 59 -5.41 -4.47 22.36
N MET A 60 -6.46 -4.36 21.56
CA MET A 60 -7.81 -4.67 22.00
C MET A 60 -8.01 -6.16 22.28
N VAL A 61 -7.46 -7.05 21.44
CA VAL A 61 -7.55 -8.49 21.66
C VAL A 61 -6.78 -8.91 22.90
N ILE A 62 -5.59 -8.36 23.16
CA ILE A 62 -4.85 -8.56 24.43
C ILE A 62 -5.71 -8.13 25.61
N LEU A 63 -6.35 -6.96 25.53
CA LEU A 63 -7.20 -6.47 26.61
C LEU A 63 -8.42 -7.42 26.84
N VAL A 64 -9.07 -7.89 25.79
CA VAL A 64 -10.18 -8.86 25.91
C VAL A 64 -9.71 -10.14 26.58
N VAL A 65 -8.59 -10.72 26.11
CA VAL A 65 -8.01 -11.94 26.70
C VAL A 65 -7.68 -11.73 28.17
N SER A 66 -7.08 -10.59 28.51
CA SER A 66 -6.72 -10.25 29.90
C SER A 66 -7.94 -10.11 30.80
N ILE A 67 -9.02 -9.49 30.32
CA ILE A 67 -10.29 -9.36 31.04
C ILE A 67 -10.92 -10.74 31.26
N GLU A 68 -10.93 -11.60 30.24
CA GLU A 68 -11.45 -12.96 30.32
C GLU A 68 -10.70 -13.80 31.38
N GLN A 69 -9.38 -13.70 31.42
CA GLN A 69 -8.54 -14.41 32.42
C GLN A 69 -8.71 -13.80 33.81
N HIS A 70 -8.71 -12.47 33.95
CA HIS A 70 -8.74 -11.80 35.25
C HIS A 70 -10.12 -11.93 35.96
N TYR A 71 -11.20 -11.53 35.26
CA TYR A 71 -12.52 -11.43 35.86
C TYR A 71 -13.34 -12.72 35.76
N PHE A 72 -13.17 -13.46 34.66
CA PHE A 72 -13.96 -14.67 34.42
C PHE A 72 -13.16 -15.96 34.66
N LYS A 73 -11.86 -15.86 34.98
CA LYS A 73 -10.97 -16.99 35.26
C LYS A 73 -10.98 -18.04 34.14
N VAL A 74 -10.96 -17.58 32.88
CA VAL A 74 -10.96 -18.43 31.70
C VAL A 74 -9.55 -18.98 31.47
N GLU A 75 -9.39 -20.31 31.47
CA GLU A 75 -8.08 -20.93 31.19
C GLU A 75 -7.72 -20.91 29.72
N LYS A 76 -8.72 -20.96 28.82
CA LYS A 76 -8.51 -20.99 27.37
C LYS A 76 -9.28 -19.86 26.66
N PRO A 77 -8.75 -18.64 26.67
CA PRO A 77 -9.43 -17.46 26.12
C PRO A 77 -9.35 -17.35 24.58
N CYS A 78 -8.69 -18.28 23.87
CA CYS A 78 -8.49 -18.24 22.42
C CYS A 78 -9.79 -18.01 21.64
N ILE A 79 -10.91 -18.63 22.06
CA ILE A 79 -12.20 -18.47 21.38
C ILE A 79 -12.72 -17.03 21.47
N TYR A 80 -12.53 -16.34 22.60
CA TYR A 80 -12.96 -14.96 22.79
C TYR A 80 -12.08 -13.97 22.02
N ALA A 81 -10.76 -14.26 21.90
CA ALA A 81 -9.86 -13.56 21.02
C ALA A 81 -10.31 -13.62 19.56
N LEU A 82 -10.73 -14.82 19.10
CA LEU A 82 -11.24 -15.03 17.74
C LEU A 82 -12.58 -14.33 17.51
N ILE A 83 -13.49 -14.34 18.47
CA ILE A 83 -14.77 -13.62 18.38
C ILE A 83 -14.51 -12.12 18.25
N SER A 84 -13.67 -11.54 19.11
CA SER A 84 -13.33 -10.10 19.07
C SER A 84 -12.68 -9.71 17.75
N THR A 85 -11.72 -10.52 17.27
CA THR A 85 -11.07 -10.33 15.96
C THR A 85 -12.09 -10.43 14.81
N GLY A 86 -12.94 -11.45 14.83
CA GLY A 86 -13.98 -11.65 13.82
C GLY A 86 -14.97 -10.49 13.74
N VAL A 87 -15.45 -10.00 14.88
CA VAL A 87 -16.35 -8.83 14.95
C VAL A 87 -15.67 -7.60 14.39
N SER A 88 -14.40 -7.33 14.73
CA SER A 88 -13.64 -6.18 14.20
C SER A 88 -13.47 -6.22 12.69
N LEU A 89 -13.41 -7.41 12.08
CA LEU A 89 -13.27 -7.60 10.64
C LEU A 89 -14.59 -7.52 9.88
N LEU A 90 -15.69 -8.03 10.49
CA LEU A 90 -16.98 -8.15 9.81
C LEU A 90 -17.51 -6.82 9.31
N PHE A 91 -17.52 -5.82 10.15
CA PHE A 91 -18.15 -4.52 9.84
C PHE A 91 -17.39 -3.68 8.83
N ARG A 92 -16.08 -3.82 8.74
CA ARG A 92 -15.25 -2.96 7.91
C ARG A 92 -14.68 -3.68 6.69
N ASP A 93 -14.06 -4.82 6.93
CA ASP A 93 -13.19 -5.44 5.94
C ASP A 93 -13.96 -6.42 5.05
N VAL A 94 -14.80 -7.25 5.66
CA VAL A 94 -15.65 -8.20 4.92
C VAL A 94 -16.74 -7.44 4.16
N TRP A 95 -17.45 -6.51 4.82
CA TRP A 95 -18.43 -5.64 4.17
C TRP A 95 -17.82 -4.81 3.03
N GLY A 96 -16.60 -4.29 3.22
CA GLY A 96 -15.87 -3.54 2.20
C GLY A 96 -15.47 -4.35 0.98
N LEU A 97 -15.19 -5.66 1.12
CA LEU A 97 -14.88 -6.54 0.01
C LEU A 97 -16.10 -6.80 -0.89
N PHE A 98 -17.28 -6.98 -0.29
CA PHE A 98 -18.50 -7.33 -1.02
C PHE A 98 -19.20 -6.11 -1.64
N PHE A 99 -19.22 -4.96 -0.96
CA PHE A 99 -20.06 -3.83 -1.35
C PHE A 99 -19.29 -2.66 -1.99
N LYS A 100 -17.98 -2.53 -1.79
CA LYS A 100 -17.18 -1.49 -2.46
C LYS A 100 -16.53 -2.05 -3.71
N LYS A 101 -16.98 -1.60 -4.89
CA LYS A 101 -16.29 -1.85 -6.17
C LYS A 101 -14.92 -1.18 -6.14
N LYS A 102 -13.90 -1.89 -5.68
CA LYS A 102 -12.51 -1.41 -5.76
C LYS A 102 -12.04 -1.55 -7.20
N LYS A 103 -11.62 -0.44 -7.80
CA LYS A 103 -11.24 -0.36 -9.22
C LYS A 103 -9.95 -1.11 -9.53
N PHE A 104 -9.05 -1.30 -8.54
CA PHE A 104 -7.73 -1.85 -8.77
C PHE A 104 -7.51 -3.17 -8.02
N PHE A 105 -6.92 -4.14 -8.72
CA PHE A 105 -6.58 -5.46 -8.20
C PHE A 105 -5.64 -5.38 -6.98
N ILE A 106 -4.64 -4.48 -7.01
CA ILE A 106 -3.67 -4.29 -5.93
C ILE A 106 -4.32 -3.79 -4.64
N GLU A 107 -5.26 -2.86 -4.72
CA GLU A 107 -6.01 -2.43 -3.53
C GLU A 107 -6.71 -3.62 -2.86
N ARG A 108 -7.25 -4.52 -3.67
CA ARG A 108 -7.89 -5.73 -3.18
C ARG A 108 -6.88 -6.68 -2.54
N MET A 109 -5.69 -6.86 -3.14
CA MET A 109 -4.61 -7.69 -2.59
C MET A 109 -4.08 -7.14 -1.27
N ILE A 110 -3.77 -5.84 -1.19
CA ILE A 110 -3.31 -5.20 0.07
C ILE A 110 -4.39 -5.36 1.15
N HIS A 111 -5.65 -5.24 0.78
CA HIS A 111 -6.75 -5.42 1.72
C HIS A 111 -6.84 -6.86 2.25
N ILE A 112 -6.72 -7.86 1.37
CA ILE A 112 -6.69 -9.28 1.74
C ILE A 112 -5.51 -9.58 2.66
N VAL A 113 -4.30 -9.08 2.33
CA VAL A 113 -3.11 -9.25 3.17
C VAL A 113 -3.31 -8.65 4.57
N ASN A 114 -3.93 -7.46 4.66
CA ASN A 114 -4.23 -6.86 5.95
C ASN A 114 -5.26 -7.64 6.76
N ILE A 115 -6.30 -8.19 6.12
CA ILE A 115 -7.27 -9.09 6.78
C ILE A 115 -6.52 -10.31 7.33
N LEU A 116 -5.68 -10.93 6.53
CA LEU A 116 -4.91 -12.10 6.93
C LEU A 116 -3.97 -11.80 8.10
N LEU A 117 -3.29 -10.65 8.09
CA LEU A 117 -2.45 -10.20 9.21
C LEU A 117 -3.25 -10.03 10.50
N VAL A 118 -4.43 -9.44 10.43
CA VAL A 118 -5.33 -9.26 11.59
C VAL A 118 -5.79 -10.63 12.13
N VAL A 119 -6.20 -11.54 11.25
CA VAL A 119 -6.63 -12.90 11.67
C VAL A 119 -5.47 -13.65 12.33
N VAL A 120 -4.28 -13.65 11.71
CA VAL A 120 -3.09 -14.30 12.26
C VAL A 120 -2.74 -13.70 13.62
N SER A 121 -2.77 -12.37 13.77
CA SER A 121 -2.52 -11.71 15.05
C SER A 121 -3.52 -12.14 16.12
N GLY A 122 -4.81 -12.20 15.81
CA GLY A 122 -5.85 -12.66 16.74
C GLY A 122 -5.66 -14.10 17.20
N VAL A 123 -5.32 -14.99 16.26
CA VAL A 123 -4.99 -16.40 16.56
C VAL A 123 -3.77 -16.50 17.47
N LEU A 124 -2.67 -15.80 17.13
CA LEU A 124 -1.43 -15.83 17.91
C LEU A 124 -1.63 -15.32 19.34
N ILE A 125 -2.40 -14.24 19.51
CA ILE A 125 -2.69 -13.68 20.85
C ILE A 125 -3.60 -14.65 21.63
N GLY A 126 -4.60 -15.22 20.97
CA GLY A 126 -5.46 -16.23 21.58
C GLY A 126 -4.67 -17.44 22.10
N LEU A 127 -3.80 -18.00 21.26
CA LEU A 127 -2.91 -19.11 21.64
C LEU A 127 -1.91 -18.70 22.72
N ALA A 128 -1.38 -17.49 22.67
CA ALA A 128 -0.52 -16.97 23.72
C ALA A 128 -1.25 -16.87 25.06
N GLY A 129 -2.53 -16.43 25.05
CA GLY A 129 -3.38 -16.42 26.25
C GLY A 129 -3.71 -17.80 26.81
N ASP A 130 -3.77 -18.85 25.94
CA ASP A 130 -3.96 -20.23 26.41
C ASP A 130 -2.70 -20.79 27.10
N ILE A 131 -1.51 -20.21 26.83
CA ILE A 131 -0.22 -20.67 27.37
C ILE A 131 0.24 -19.77 28.53
N TRP A 132 0.03 -18.47 28.41
CA TRP A 132 0.52 -17.45 29.34
C TRP A 132 -0.63 -16.75 30.07
N ASP A 133 -0.42 -16.47 31.35
CA ASP A 133 -1.35 -15.64 32.12
C ASP A 133 -1.16 -14.15 31.78
N LEU A 134 -2.09 -13.61 31.01
CA LEU A 134 -2.13 -12.20 30.64
C LEU A 134 -3.01 -11.37 31.57
N SER A 135 -3.55 -11.94 32.67
CA SER A 135 -4.46 -11.28 33.59
C SER A 135 -3.90 -9.98 34.19
N ASN A 136 -2.57 -9.85 34.28
CA ASN A 136 -1.89 -8.65 34.77
C ASN A 136 -2.08 -7.41 33.87
N PHE A 137 -2.45 -7.59 32.59
CA PHE A 137 -2.78 -6.50 31.71
C PHE A 137 -4.25 -6.04 31.85
N ALA A 138 -5.07 -6.76 32.59
CA ALA A 138 -6.43 -6.35 32.85
C ALA A 138 -6.45 -5.16 33.83
N PRO A 139 -7.31 -4.15 33.59
CA PRO A 139 -7.48 -3.05 34.53
C PRO A 139 -8.06 -3.56 35.84
N SER A 140 -7.51 -3.13 36.98
CA SER A 140 -8.01 -3.49 38.31
C SER A 140 -9.43 -3.00 38.58
N ASN A 141 -9.84 -1.93 37.87
CA ASN A 141 -11.17 -1.36 37.93
C ASN A 141 -11.53 -0.72 36.59
N ILE A 142 -12.73 -1.04 36.06
CA ILE A 142 -13.21 -0.51 34.75
C ILE A 142 -13.37 1.01 34.80
N ASN A 143 -13.79 1.59 35.91
CA ASN A 143 -13.94 3.04 36.05
C ASN A 143 -12.58 3.74 35.94
N ASN A 144 -11.54 3.22 36.59
CA ASN A 144 -10.18 3.75 36.49
C ASN A 144 -9.63 3.63 35.07
N LEU A 145 -10.02 2.60 34.32
CA LEU A 145 -9.65 2.47 32.91
C LEU A 145 -10.23 3.61 32.08
N LEU A 146 -11.52 3.95 32.25
CA LEU A 146 -12.17 5.02 31.51
C LEU A 146 -11.53 6.38 31.83
N ASP A 147 -11.23 6.66 33.11
CA ASP A 147 -10.57 7.89 33.54
C ASP A 147 -9.15 7.99 32.97
N ASN A 148 -8.40 6.89 32.96
CA ASN A 148 -7.06 6.84 32.38
C ASN A 148 -7.05 7.02 30.87
N ILE A 149 -8.02 6.43 30.14
CA ILE A 149 -8.15 6.64 28.69
C ILE A 149 -8.46 8.10 28.38
N TRP A 150 -9.35 8.73 29.16
CA TRP A 150 -9.72 10.13 28.97
C TRP A 150 -8.54 11.06 29.19
N SER A 151 -7.80 10.86 30.27
CA SER A 151 -6.57 11.61 30.58
C SER A 151 -5.50 11.42 29.52
N SER A 152 -5.26 10.17 29.09
CA SER A 152 -4.28 9.86 28.05
C SER A 152 -4.65 10.45 26.69
N MET A 153 -5.93 10.48 26.35
CA MET A 153 -6.43 11.10 25.13
C MET A 153 -6.25 12.62 25.15
N ALA A 154 -6.49 13.28 26.29
CA ALA A 154 -6.25 14.72 26.45
C ALA A 154 -4.76 15.06 26.28
N VAL A 155 -3.86 14.30 26.91
CA VAL A 155 -2.40 14.45 26.76
C VAL A 155 -1.96 14.20 25.31
N ALA A 156 -2.47 13.14 24.68
CA ALA A 156 -2.14 12.85 23.27
C ALA A 156 -2.59 13.98 22.33
N MET A 157 -3.78 14.58 22.55
CA MET A 157 -4.25 15.72 21.76
C MET A 157 -3.37 16.96 21.95
N LEU A 158 -2.92 17.24 23.19
CA LEU A 158 -2.00 18.34 23.45
C LEU A 158 -0.65 18.13 22.77
N VAL A 159 -0.09 16.92 22.87
CA VAL A 159 1.18 16.57 22.22
C VAL A 159 1.07 16.66 20.70
N LEU A 160 0.03 16.09 20.09
CA LEU A 160 -0.21 16.18 18.65
C LEU A 160 -0.45 17.63 18.20
N GLY A 161 -1.20 18.41 18.98
CA GLY A 161 -1.40 19.84 18.73
C GLY A 161 -0.08 20.61 18.75
N TYR A 162 0.74 20.38 19.77
CA TYR A 162 2.07 20.99 19.88
C TYR A 162 2.98 20.64 18.68
N PHE A 163 3.08 19.35 18.31
CA PHE A 163 3.89 18.92 17.16
C PHE A 163 3.36 19.47 15.83
N ASN A 164 2.04 19.57 15.65
CA ASN A 164 1.49 20.18 14.44
C ASN A 164 1.85 21.67 14.34
N VAL A 165 1.82 22.41 15.46
CA VAL A 165 2.15 23.84 15.45
C VAL A 165 3.65 24.08 15.25
N THR A 166 4.52 23.28 15.89
CA THR A 166 5.98 23.44 15.78
C THR A 166 6.53 22.98 14.45
N ASN A 167 5.95 21.94 13.81
CA ASN A 167 6.41 21.42 12.52
C ASN A 167 5.86 22.19 11.31
N MET A 168 4.93 23.13 11.47
CA MET A 168 4.41 23.92 10.36
C MET A 168 5.41 24.97 9.81
N GLY A 169 6.50 25.28 10.53
CA GLY A 169 7.44 26.35 10.14
C GLY A 169 8.67 25.94 9.34
N GLU A 170 9.16 24.71 9.43
CA GLU A 170 10.48 24.34 8.91
C GLU A 170 10.50 23.28 7.79
N SER A 171 9.38 22.62 7.50
CA SER A 171 9.40 21.35 6.76
C SER A 171 9.13 21.46 5.25
N TYR A 172 8.72 22.61 4.71
CA TYR A 172 8.27 22.67 3.30
C TYR A 172 9.42 22.79 2.30
N ASN A 173 10.42 23.59 2.54
CA ASN A 173 11.47 23.87 1.55
C ASN A 173 12.59 22.82 1.50
N THR A 174 13.03 22.30 2.63
CA THR A 174 14.05 21.25 2.69
C THR A 174 13.54 19.89 2.22
N ALA A 175 12.29 19.55 2.52
CA ALA A 175 11.69 18.29 2.09
C ALA A 175 11.44 18.21 0.57
N GLU A 176 11.20 19.32 -0.10
CA GLU A 176 11.00 19.36 -1.55
C GLU A 176 12.31 19.18 -2.31
N ASP A 177 13.41 19.79 -1.87
CA ASP A 177 14.73 19.62 -2.45
C ASP A 177 15.28 18.21 -2.25
N ASP A 178 15.13 17.63 -1.07
CA ASP A 178 15.54 16.25 -0.79
C ASP A 178 14.72 15.23 -1.61
N ASN A 179 13.42 15.46 -1.78
CA ASN A 179 12.56 14.62 -2.62
C ASN A 179 12.95 14.71 -4.10
N ASN A 180 13.30 15.90 -4.61
CA ASN A 180 13.74 16.08 -5.98
C ASN A 180 15.08 15.37 -6.23
N ARG A 181 16.06 15.50 -5.33
CA ARG A 181 17.34 14.78 -5.41
C ARG A 181 17.14 13.27 -5.39
N ALA A 182 16.34 12.76 -4.46
CA ALA A 182 16.05 11.33 -4.36
C ALA A 182 15.33 10.79 -5.60
N LEU A 183 14.48 11.60 -6.27
CA LEU A 183 13.86 11.25 -7.55
C LEU A 183 14.89 11.14 -8.66
N ILE A 184 15.75 12.14 -8.79
CA ILE A 184 16.82 12.18 -9.80
C ILE A 184 17.72 10.96 -9.64
N ASP A 185 18.17 10.66 -8.42
CA ASP A 185 19.03 9.52 -8.12
C ASP A 185 18.34 8.19 -8.45
N TYR A 186 17.06 8.06 -8.08
CA TYR A 186 16.27 6.86 -8.37
C TYR A 186 16.10 6.66 -9.87
N ALA A 187 15.60 7.67 -10.59
CA ALA A 187 15.33 7.57 -12.02
C ALA A 187 16.63 7.33 -12.82
N THR A 188 17.73 7.99 -12.43
CA THR A 188 19.04 7.79 -13.04
C THR A 188 19.56 6.38 -12.83
N ARG A 189 19.51 5.86 -11.61
CA ARG A 189 19.91 4.47 -11.32
C ARG A 189 19.06 3.46 -12.07
N LYS A 190 17.75 3.67 -12.12
CA LYS A 190 16.84 2.78 -12.86
C LYS A 190 17.03 2.84 -14.36
N PHE A 191 17.35 4.01 -14.89
CA PHE A 191 17.74 4.12 -16.29
C PHE A 191 18.94 3.22 -16.60
N TYR A 192 20.02 3.31 -15.84
CA TYR A 192 21.20 2.45 -16.07
C TYR A 192 20.90 0.96 -15.88
N GLU A 193 20.13 0.57 -14.85
CA GLU A 193 19.72 -0.83 -14.65
C GLU A 193 18.94 -1.39 -15.87
N ILE A 194 18.03 -0.60 -16.45
CA ILE A 194 17.23 -0.99 -17.61
C ILE A 194 18.09 -0.93 -18.89
N HIS A 195 18.88 0.11 -19.05
CA HIS A 195 19.77 0.29 -20.19
C HIS A 195 20.77 -0.87 -20.28
N ASP A 196 21.50 -1.16 -19.22
CA ASP A 196 22.50 -2.24 -19.19
C ASP A 196 21.91 -3.63 -19.51
N SER A 197 20.63 -3.82 -19.15
CA SER A 197 19.94 -5.11 -19.35
C SER A 197 19.23 -5.23 -20.69
N TYR A 198 18.76 -4.12 -21.28
CA TYR A 198 17.78 -4.17 -22.38
C TYR A 198 18.00 -3.16 -23.51
N HIS A 199 19.10 -2.37 -23.55
CA HIS A 199 19.26 -1.28 -24.53
C HIS A 199 19.21 -1.80 -25.98
N GLU A 200 19.92 -2.90 -26.32
CA GLU A 200 19.88 -3.47 -27.66
C GLU A 200 18.48 -3.88 -28.10
N LEU A 201 17.71 -4.50 -27.19
CA LEU A 201 16.33 -4.90 -27.44
C LEU A 201 15.39 -3.70 -27.60
N ILE A 202 15.57 -2.67 -26.77
CA ILE A 202 14.80 -1.43 -26.84
C ILE A 202 15.06 -0.73 -28.17
N ASP A 203 16.33 -0.64 -28.60
CA ASP A 203 16.74 -0.07 -29.86
C ASP A 203 16.10 -0.79 -31.04
N GLN A 204 16.26 -2.12 -31.08
CA GLN A 204 15.66 -2.96 -32.11
C GLN A 204 14.14 -2.82 -32.19
N PHE A 205 13.45 -2.82 -31.03
CA PHE A 205 12.00 -2.72 -31.01
C PHE A 205 11.53 -1.33 -31.38
N CYS A 206 12.21 -0.26 -30.92
CA CYS A 206 11.86 1.11 -31.27
C CYS A 206 12.10 1.42 -32.76
N GLU A 207 13.17 0.88 -33.35
CA GLU A 207 13.40 0.98 -34.79
C GLU A 207 12.30 0.26 -35.58
N SER A 208 12.01 -0.98 -35.25
CA SER A 208 11.03 -1.80 -35.95
C SER A 208 9.59 -1.28 -35.83
N LYS A 209 9.25 -0.58 -34.77
CA LYS A 209 7.91 -0.05 -34.49
C LYS A 209 7.82 1.46 -34.66
N SER A 210 8.89 2.15 -35.01
CA SER A 210 8.98 3.63 -35.06
C SER A 210 8.51 4.25 -33.74
N CYS A 211 8.89 3.70 -32.59
CA CYS A 211 8.56 4.24 -31.29
C CYS A 211 9.66 5.19 -30.77
N ASN A 212 9.25 6.10 -29.88
CA ASN A 212 10.17 7.03 -29.24
C ASN A 212 10.89 6.35 -28.07
N LYS A 213 12.23 6.22 -28.15
CA LYS A 213 13.06 5.55 -27.14
C LYS A 213 12.93 6.20 -25.76
N LEU A 214 13.03 7.54 -25.71
CA LEU A 214 12.95 8.29 -24.46
C LEU A 214 11.60 8.07 -23.77
N LEU A 215 10.51 8.05 -24.55
CA LEU A 215 9.17 7.77 -24.03
C LEU A 215 9.06 6.36 -23.48
N LEU A 216 9.62 5.36 -24.17
CA LEU A 216 9.61 3.98 -23.70
C LEU A 216 10.43 3.83 -22.40
N TYR A 217 11.63 4.40 -22.31
CA TYR A 217 12.40 4.41 -21.07
C TYR A 217 11.65 5.10 -19.93
N GLY A 218 11.02 6.25 -20.18
CA GLY A 218 10.20 6.96 -19.20
C GLY A 218 9.09 6.09 -18.63
N ILE A 219 8.39 5.35 -19.50
CA ILE A 219 7.33 4.41 -19.08
C ILE A 219 7.91 3.24 -18.27
N LEU A 220 8.97 2.59 -18.74
CA LEU A 220 9.59 1.47 -18.04
C LEU A 220 10.04 1.84 -16.63
N ILE A 221 10.67 3.00 -16.47
CA ILE A 221 11.12 3.51 -15.17
C ILE A 221 9.92 3.79 -14.27
N TYR A 222 8.88 4.45 -14.80
CA TYR A 222 7.68 4.78 -14.05
C TYR A 222 6.91 3.55 -13.58
N GLU A 223 6.77 2.55 -14.45
CA GLU A 223 6.10 1.29 -14.12
C GLU A 223 6.93 0.45 -13.13
N ASP A 224 8.26 0.36 -13.29
CA ASP A 224 9.12 -0.31 -12.30
C ASP A 224 9.08 0.39 -10.94
N MET A 225 8.98 1.71 -10.95
CA MET A 225 8.81 2.51 -9.74
C MET A 225 7.52 2.15 -8.99
N ASN A 226 6.41 2.00 -9.70
CA ASN A 226 5.10 1.67 -9.11
C ASN A 226 4.93 0.17 -8.83
N ARG A 227 5.68 -0.70 -9.53
CA ARG A 227 5.60 -2.17 -9.46
C ARG A 227 6.97 -2.80 -9.27
N PRO A 228 7.51 -2.87 -8.03
CA PRO A 228 8.78 -3.55 -7.74
C PRO A 228 8.77 -5.00 -8.20
N ARG A 229 9.96 -5.55 -8.48
CA ARG A 229 10.15 -6.94 -8.98
C ARG A 229 9.36 -8.01 -8.23
N VAL A 230 9.22 -7.86 -6.90
CA VAL A 230 8.45 -8.81 -6.07
C VAL A 230 6.98 -8.81 -6.47
N ILE A 231 6.38 -7.63 -6.64
CA ILE A 231 4.97 -7.48 -7.04
C ILE A 231 4.77 -8.05 -8.44
N ARG A 232 5.68 -7.77 -9.40
CA ARG A 232 5.61 -8.32 -10.76
C ARG A 232 5.67 -9.85 -10.79
N LYS A 233 6.52 -10.47 -9.95
CA LYS A 233 6.56 -11.93 -9.80
C LYS A 233 5.23 -12.48 -9.27
N MET A 234 4.62 -11.81 -8.29
CA MET A 234 3.31 -12.20 -7.78
C MET A 234 2.21 -12.04 -8.85
N GLU A 235 2.20 -10.96 -9.61
CA GLU A 235 1.25 -10.73 -10.72
C GLU A 235 1.38 -11.82 -11.78
N ASN A 236 2.61 -12.17 -12.19
CA ASN A 236 2.87 -13.27 -13.11
C ASN A 236 2.38 -14.62 -12.56
N ALA A 237 2.61 -14.90 -11.27
CA ALA A 237 2.12 -16.12 -10.64
C ALA A 237 0.58 -16.16 -10.64
N ILE A 238 -0.09 -15.06 -10.33
CA ILE A 238 -1.55 -14.96 -10.31
C ILE A 238 -2.12 -15.19 -11.72
N VAL A 239 -1.55 -14.56 -12.75
CA VAL A 239 -1.96 -14.78 -14.14
C VAL A 239 -1.81 -16.25 -14.54
N THR A 240 -0.73 -16.90 -14.09
CA THR A 240 -0.47 -18.33 -14.36
C THR A 240 -1.54 -19.20 -13.72
N PHE A 241 -1.88 -18.97 -12.45
CA PHE A 241 -2.82 -19.81 -11.72
C PHE A 241 -4.28 -19.53 -12.07
N PHE A 242 -4.67 -18.26 -12.17
CA PHE A 242 -6.08 -17.86 -12.32
C PHE A 242 -6.48 -17.53 -13.75
N LYS A 243 -5.53 -17.50 -14.70
CA LYS A 243 -5.75 -17.16 -16.14
C LYS A 243 -6.55 -15.86 -16.32
N CYS A 244 -6.43 -14.92 -15.37
CA CYS A 244 -7.09 -13.63 -15.41
C CYS A 244 -6.24 -12.59 -16.15
N GLU A 245 -6.86 -11.57 -16.71
CA GLU A 245 -6.16 -10.48 -17.38
C GLU A 245 -5.61 -9.49 -16.34
N LEU A 246 -4.29 -9.34 -16.30
CA LEU A 246 -3.58 -8.38 -15.46
C LEU A 246 -2.53 -7.63 -16.26
N THR A 247 -2.04 -6.53 -15.70
CA THR A 247 -0.83 -5.88 -16.18
C THR A 247 0.39 -6.62 -15.62
N VAL A 248 1.32 -7.04 -16.46
CA VAL A 248 2.45 -7.90 -16.12
C VAL A 248 3.74 -7.46 -16.82
N GLY A 249 4.89 -7.93 -16.29
CA GLY A 249 6.23 -7.61 -16.78
C GLY A 249 6.70 -6.21 -16.37
N ILE A 250 7.91 -5.83 -16.79
CA ILE A 250 8.50 -4.53 -16.43
C ILE A 250 7.72 -3.35 -17.01
N ALA A 251 7.13 -3.54 -18.19
CA ALA A 251 6.35 -2.54 -18.88
C ALA A 251 4.86 -2.53 -18.46
N GLN A 252 4.42 -3.39 -17.54
CA GLN A 252 3.03 -3.45 -17.04
C GLN A 252 1.98 -3.49 -18.18
N VAL A 253 2.18 -4.37 -19.15
CA VAL A 253 1.26 -4.53 -20.27
C VAL A 253 0.15 -5.53 -19.91
N LYS A 254 -1.08 -5.26 -20.33
CA LYS A 254 -2.23 -6.15 -20.12
C LYS A 254 -1.99 -7.50 -20.82
N SER A 255 -2.09 -8.59 -20.06
CA SER A 255 -1.95 -9.95 -20.58
C SER A 255 -2.76 -10.96 -19.78
N LYS A 256 -3.19 -12.02 -20.46
CA LYS A 256 -3.79 -13.23 -19.86
C LYS A 256 -2.76 -14.35 -19.64
N LYS A 257 -1.49 -14.08 -19.99
CA LYS A 257 -0.37 -15.02 -19.84
C LYS A 257 0.75 -14.30 -19.06
N PRO A 258 1.54 -15.01 -18.28
CA PRO A 258 2.74 -14.43 -17.67
C PRO A 258 3.67 -13.94 -18.79
N LEU A 259 4.29 -12.78 -18.58
CA LEU A 259 5.24 -12.19 -19.52
C LEU A 259 6.62 -12.08 -18.88
N THR A 260 7.64 -12.37 -19.67
CA THR A 260 9.01 -11.97 -19.34
C THR A 260 9.17 -10.45 -19.51
N ASP A 261 10.22 -9.88 -18.91
CA ASP A 261 10.51 -8.46 -19.08
C ASP A 261 10.73 -8.11 -20.56
N THR A 262 11.44 -8.95 -21.32
CA THR A 262 11.64 -8.77 -22.78
C THR A 262 10.33 -8.75 -23.56
N GLU A 263 9.44 -9.71 -23.29
CA GLU A 263 8.14 -9.77 -23.98
C GLU A 263 7.26 -8.54 -23.64
N SER A 264 7.29 -8.10 -22.39
CA SER A 264 6.55 -6.92 -21.99
C SER A 264 7.09 -5.63 -22.62
N ILE A 265 8.42 -5.48 -22.79
CA ILE A 265 9.05 -4.36 -23.51
C ILE A 265 8.64 -4.38 -24.99
N LYS A 266 8.66 -5.54 -25.64
CA LYS A 266 8.24 -5.70 -27.03
C LYS A 266 6.79 -5.28 -27.25
N LEU A 267 5.90 -5.69 -26.34
CA LEU A 267 4.48 -5.31 -26.40
C LEU A 267 4.28 -3.81 -26.16
N ALA A 268 5.00 -3.23 -25.20
CA ALA A 268 4.99 -1.80 -24.93
C ALA A 268 5.43 -0.96 -26.13
N ALA A 269 6.55 -1.35 -26.79
CA ALA A 269 6.99 -0.73 -28.04
C ALA A 269 5.93 -0.85 -29.15
N GLY A 270 5.19 -1.96 -29.18
CA GLY A 270 4.05 -2.15 -30.08
C GLY A 270 2.87 -1.22 -29.82
N ILE A 271 2.55 -0.94 -28.55
CA ILE A 271 1.52 0.03 -28.16
C ILE A 271 1.96 1.45 -28.55
N LEU A 272 3.25 1.76 -28.39
CA LEU A 272 3.86 3.06 -28.71
C LEU A 272 4.28 3.19 -30.19
N LYS A 273 3.76 2.34 -31.07
CA LYS A 273 4.09 2.42 -32.49
C LYS A 273 3.81 3.83 -33.08
N ASN A 274 4.65 4.26 -34.02
CA ASN A 274 4.53 5.56 -34.70
C ASN A 274 4.65 6.79 -33.79
N THR A 275 5.24 6.65 -32.60
CA THR A 275 5.51 7.80 -31.69
C THR A 275 6.91 8.39 -31.86
N ARG A 276 7.71 7.96 -32.85
CA ARG A 276 9.11 8.39 -33.04
C ARG A 276 9.25 9.92 -33.02
N ASN A 277 8.34 10.64 -33.68
CA ASN A 277 8.34 12.09 -33.81
C ASN A 277 7.50 12.80 -32.73
N CYS A 278 7.07 12.10 -31.68
CA CYS A 278 6.34 12.71 -30.58
C CYS A 278 7.20 13.75 -29.87
N ASN A 279 6.67 14.97 -29.75
CA ASN A 279 7.32 16.01 -28.97
C ASN A 279 7.20 15.72 -27.48
N THR A 280 8.28 15.18 -26.90
CA THR A 280 8.33 14.75 -25.50
C THR A 280 8.32 15.90 -24.48
N TYR A 281 8.31 17.16 -24.93
CA TYR A 281 8.08 18.35 -24.08
C TYR A 281 6.61 18.77 -24.05
N ASN A 282 5.81 18.29 -25.01
CA ASN A 282 4.40 18.67 -25.13
C ASN A 282 3.50 17.66 -24.41
N VAL A 283 2.88 18.10 -23.32
CA VAL A 283 1.99 17.26 -22.50
C VAL A 283 0.84 16.65 -23.35
N ALA A 284 0.27 17.42 -24.26
CA ALA A 284 -0.85 16.94 -25.09
C ALA A 284 -0.41 15.84 -26.08
N GLU A 285 0.78 15.95 -26.67
CA GLU A 285 1.31 14.91 -27.55
C GLU A 285 1.70 13.64 -26.78
N VAL A 286 2.36 13.80 -25.64
CA VAL A 286 2.67 12.67 -24.75
C VAL A 286 1.38 12.02 -24.25
N SER A 287 0.36 12.80 -23.85
CA SER A 287 -0.93 12.27 -23.43
C SER A 287 -1.55 11.40 -24.51
N LYS A 288 -1.59 11.87 -25.74
CA LYS A 288 -2.09 11.13 -26.90
C LYS A 288 -1.28 9.85 -27.18
N ALA A 289 0.05 9.93 -27.04
CA ALA A 289 0.94 8.80 -27.27
C ALA A 289 0.76 7.68 -26.23
N VAL A 290 0.48 8.03 -24.96
CA VAL A 290 0.34 7.07 -23.86
C VAL A 290 -1.09 6.71 -23.51
N GLU A 291 -2.11 7.30 -24.18
CA GLU A 291 -3.54 7.08 -23.91
C GLU A 291 -3.91 5.59 -23.99
N ALA A 292 -3.41 4.89 -24.99
CA ALA A 292 -3.62 3.45 -25.16
C ALA A 292 -2.93 2.61 -24.07
N TYR A 293 -1.95 3.19 -23.40
CA TYR A 293 -1.19 2.56 -22.32
C TYR A 293 -1.86 2.79 -20.96
N ASN A 294 -2.14 4.05 -20.66
CA ASN A 294 -2.81 4.47 -19.42
C ASN A 294 -3.55 5.80 -19.65
N SER A 295 -4.85 5.79 -19.43
CA SER A 295 -5.74 6.96 -19.60
C SER A 295 -5.83 7.86 -18.36
N GLY A 296 -4.97 7.67 -17.35
CA GLY A 296 -4.95 8.49 -16.14
C GLY A 296 -4.44 9.92 -16.42
N GLU A 297 -5.17 10.95 -15.97
CA GLU A 297 -4.82 12.37 -16.22
C GLU A 297 -3.41 12.76 -15.77
N ALA A 298 -2.92 12.23 -14.64
CA ALA A 298 -1.59 12.52 -14.12
C ALA A 298 -0.48 11.68 -14.76
N TYR A 299 -0.81 10.65 -15.55
CA TYR A 299 0.18 9.72 -16.11
C TYR A 299 1.14 10.40 -17.08
N PRO A 300 0.70 11.20 -18.06
CA PRO A 300 1.60 11.88 -19.00
C PRO A 300 2.59 12.83 -18.30
N GLN A 301 2.13 13.57 -17.29
CA GLN A 301 2.98 14.51 -16.55
C GLN A 301 4.08 13.77 -15.78
N ASN A 302 3.75 12.66 -15.14
CA ASN A 302 4.72 11.82 -14.43
C ASN A 302 5.77 11.21 -15.40
N ILE A 303 5.35 10.81 -16.59
CA ILE A 303 6.28 10.30 -17.62
C ILE A 303 7.22 11.42 -18.10
N ILE A 304 6.70 12.63 -18.34
CA ILE A 304 7.50 13.80 -18.75
C ILE A 304 8.54 14.15 -17.67
N GLU A 305 8.16 14.10 -16.40
CA GLU A 305 9.08 14.38 -15.29
C GLU A 305 10.27 13.40 -15.29
N ILE A 306 10.02 12.10 -15.49
CA ILE A 306 11.07 11.09 -15.63
C ILE A 306 11.89 11.31 -16.89
N MET A 307 11.24 11.54 -18.03
CA MET A 307 11.95 11.81 -19.30
C MET A 307 12.90 12.99 -19.19
N ASN A 308 12.52 14.06 -18.51
CA ASN A 308 13.38 15.22 -18.31
C ASN A 308 14.64 14.87 -17.50
N ILE A 309 14.56 13.95 -16.56
CA ILE A 309 15.72 13.49 -15.77
C ILE A 309 16.69 12.66 -16.60
N ILE A 310 16.18 11.79 -17.47
CA ILE A 310 17.00 10.83 -18.21
C ILE A 310 17.39 11.31 -19.63
N ARG A 311 16.84 12.42 -20.10
CA ARG A 311 16.96 12.90 -21.49
C ARG A 311 18.39 12.93 -22.01
N CYS A 312 19.31 13.51 -21.25
CA CYS A 312 20.72 13.61 -21.64
C CYS A 312 21.49 12.29 -21.57
N ARG A 313 20.84 11.17 -21.30
CA ARG A 313 21.44 9.84 -21.15
C ARG A 313 20.93 8.82 -22.16
N VAL A 314 19.88 9.16 -22.91
CA VAL A 314 19.25 8.26 -23.90
C VAL A 314 19.91 8.43 -25.30
N ASP A 315 20.55 9.56 -25.54
CA ASP A 315 21.34 9.83 -26.75
C ASP A 315 22.74 9.22 -26.61
#